data_bd25e1dbd236cc3f0dc2af1f1467e072
#
_entry.id   bd25e1dbd236cc3f0dc2af1f1467e072
#
_cell.length_a   1.000
_cell.length_b   1.000
_cell.length_c   1.000
_cell.angle_alpha   90.00
_cell.angle_beta   90.00
_cell.angle_gamma   90.00
#
_symmetry.space_group_name_H-M   'P 1'
#
loop_
_entity.id
_entity.type
_entity.pdbx_description
1 polymer ?
#
loop_
_entity_poly.entity_id
_entity_poly.type
_entity_poly.pdbx_seq_one_letter_code
_entity_poly.pdbx_strand_id
1 'polypeptide(L)'
;MILSQKTNLILALLLTFAISACSSANEPSNLGSNNKTVTIELDVYKSPTCGCCGKWIDHMKDEGILAKPHNTNSLAKLKDEKNVPKNFRSCHTAVSKDGYVFEGHIPAKIVKQFLKDKPKDLVGLVVPGMPVGSPGMAYQNKFMPYNVLSIHKDGSVSQYARVNTEKEQFE
;
A
#
# COMPACT_ATOMS: atom_id res chain seq x y z
N MET A 1 -82.68 1.44 37.87
CA MET A 1 -82.70 2.42 39.00
C MET A 1 -81.70 3.51 38.62
N ILE A 2 -82.24 4.55 38.08
CA ILE A 2 -82.23 5.92 38.57
C ILE A 2 -80.91 6.64 38.25
N LEU A 3 -81.00 7.51 37.29
CA LEU A 3 -80.82 8.98 37.22
C LEU A 3 -79.34 9.40 37.55
N SER A 4 -78.76 10.39 36.93
CA SER A 4 -79.22 11.71 36.55
C SER A 4 -78.26 12.45 35.70
N GLN A 5 -78.81 13.13 34.71
CA GLN A 5 -78.22 14.26 33.99
C GLN A 5 -77.48 15.27 34.87
N LYS A 6 -76.48 15.92 34.31
CA LYS A 6 -76.48 17.39 34.24
C LYS A 6 -75.50 17.91 33.18
N THR A 7 -76.08 18.52 32.21
CA THR A 7 -75.54 19.55 31.34
C THR A 7 -74.87 20.67 32.07
N ASN A 8 -73.74 21.15 31.56
CA ASN A 8 -73.48 22.61 31.57
C ASN A 8 -72.50 22.98 30.40
N LEU A 9 -73.09 23.70 29.53
CA LEU A 9 -72.58 24.56 28.47
C LEU A 9 -71.80 25.72 29.17
N ILE A 10 -70.63 26.11 28.66
CA ILE A 10 -70.15 27.50 28.63
C ILE A 10 -68.76 27.54 27.89
N LEU A 11 -68.81 28.22 26.81
CA LEU A 11 -68.06 29.36 26.34
C LEU A 11 -66.65 29.10 25.73
N ALA A 12 -66.65 29.40 24.46
CA ALA A 12 -65.50 29.59 23.59
C ALA A 12 -64.42 30.52 24.16
N LEU A 13 -63.19 30.16 24.03
CA LEU A 13 -62.15 31.17 23.94
C LEU A 13 -61.10 30.66 22.87
N LEU A 14 -61.16 31.35 21.77
CA LEU A 14 -60.16 31.20 20.69
C LEU A 14 -58.83 31.74 21.19
N LEU A 15 -57.86 30.86 21.38
CA LEU A 15 -56.44 31.25 21.48
C LEU A 15 -55.71 30.65 20.28
N THR A 16 -55.45 31.49 19.31
CA THR A 16 -54.57 31.21 18.18
C THR A 16 -53.13 31.09 18.70
N PHE A 17 -52.65 29.87 18.84
CA PHE A 17 -51.23 29.63 19.06
C PHE A 17 -50.52 29.57 17.70
N ALA A 18 -49.79 30.65 17.40
CA ALA A 18 -48.87 30.68 16.28
C ALA A 18 -47.72 29.69 16.56
N ILE A 19 -47.73 28.54 15.86
CA ILE A 19 -46.63 27.61 15.90
C ILE A 19 -45.54 28.14 14.98
N SER A 20 -44.53 28.79 15.58
CA SER A 20 -43.26 29.12 14.92
C SER A 20 -42.54 27.81 14.63
N ALA A 21 -42.61 27.33 13.39
CA ALA A 21 -41.79 26.23 12.92
C ALA A 21 -40.36 26.72 12.77
N CYS A 22 -39.51 26.48 13.79
CA CYS A 22 -38.07 26.49 13.60
C CYS A 22 -37.70 25.32 12.70
N SER A 23 -37.53 25.63 11.42
CA SER A 23 -36.92 24.74 10.47
C SER A 23 -35.41 24.63 10.82
N SER A 24 -35.06 23.62 11.59
CA SER A 24 -33.66 23.22 11.75
C SER A 24 -33.22 22.63 10.42
N ALA A 25 -32.59 23.46 9.62
CA ALA A 25 -31.80 22.96 8.49
C ALA A 25 -30.67 22.07 9.07
N ASN A 26 -30.85 20.76 8.99
CA ASN A 26 -29.75 19.81 9.10
C ASN A 26 -28.82 20.06 7.89
N GLU A 27 -27.82 20.89 8.08
CA GLU A 27 -26.64 20.83 7.21
C GLU A 27 -26.01 19.43 7.38
N PRO A 28 -25.82 18.67 6.29
CA PRO A 28 -24.98 17.50 6.37
C PRO A 28 -23.57 17.99 6.67
N SER A 29 -23.13 17.84 7.92
CA SER A 29 -21.73 17.97 8.28
C SER A 29 -20.96 16.94 7.43
N ASN A 30 -20.44 17.41 6.31
CA ASN A 30 -19.47 16.71 5.51
C ASN A 30 -18.20 16.59 6.38
N LEU A 31 -18.16 15.57 7.25
CA LEU A 31 -16.92 15.05 7.79
C LEU A 31 -16.14 14.50 6.60
N GLY A 32 -15.47 15.40 5.92
CA GLY A 32 -14.41 15.05 4.99
C GLY A 32 -13.39 14.23 5.75
N SER A 33 -13.56 12.92 5.73
CA SER A 33 -12.52 11.96 6.09
C SER A 33 -11.36 12.26 5.15
N ASN A 34 -10.44 13.12 5.59
CA ASN A 34 -9.12 13.28 5.00
C ASN A 34 -8.33 11.98 5.26
N ASN A 35 -8.87 10.88 4.75
CA ASN A 35 -8.10 9.66 4.60
C ASN A 35 -7.12 9.92 3.44
N LYS A 36 -6.04 10.63 3.76
CA LYS A 36 -4.90 10.80 2.86
C LYS A 36 -4.34 9.41 2.64
N THR A 37 -4.86 8.72 1.62
CA THR A 37 -4.31 7.44 1.17
C THR A 37 -2.83 7.70 0.88
N VAL A 38 -1.96 7.23 1.78
CA VAL A 38 -0.51 7.38 1.59
C VAL A 38 -0.14 6.50 0.41
N THR A 39 0.00 7.13 -0.75
CA THR A 39 0.46 6.43 -1.95
C THR A 39 1.91 6.06 -1.76
N ILE A 40 2.22 4.76 -1.79
CA ILE A 40 3.60 4.27 -1.80
C ILE A 40 4.20 4.64 -3.15
N GLU A 41 5.34 5.34 -3.13
CA GLU A 41 6.11 5.69 -4.33
C GLU A 41 7.50 5.08 -4.25
N LEU A 42 7.97 4.53 -5.39
CA LEU A 42 9.29 3.96 -5.57
C LEU A 42 9.96 4.53 -6.82
N ASP A 43 11.19 4.98 -6.69
CA ASP A 43 12.06 5.29 -7.82
C ASP A 43 12.81 4.01 -8.24
N VAL A 44 12.57 3.51 -9.46
CA VAL A 44 13.06 2.19 -9.92
C VAL A 44 14.16 2.36 -10.96
N TYR A 45 15.38 2.10 -10.56
CA TYR A 45 16.56 2.20 -11.40
C TYR A 45 16.85 0.86 -12.11
N LYS A 46 16.90 0.89 -13.42
CA LYS A 46 17.07 -0.31 -14.26
C LYS A 46 17.83 -0.01 -15.55
N SER A 47 18.36 -1.07 -16.20
CA SER A 47 18.83 -0.95 -17.58
C SER A 47 17.68 -0.60 -18.53
N PRO A 48 17.91 0.26 -19.56
CA PRO A 48 16.90 0.56 -20.58
C PRO A 48 16.28 -0.69 -21.21
N THR A 49 17.09 -1.75 -21.41
CA THR A 49 16.70 -2.98 -22.10
C THR A 49 16.15 -4.08 -21.16
N CYS A 50 16.04 -3.82 -19.86
CA CYS A 50 15.56 -4.81 -18.88
C CYS A 50 14.03 -5.00 -18.99
N GLY A 51 13.60 -6.00 -19.77
CA GLY A 51 12.17 -6.29 -19.96
C GLY A 51 11.48 -6.82 -18.70
N CYS A 52 12.14 -7.74 -17.95
CA CYS A 52 11.58 -8.27 -16.70
C CYS A 52 11.42 -7.18 -15.62
N CYS A 53 12.31 -6.18 -15.61
CA CYS A 53 12.17 -5.03 -14.73
C CYS A 53 10.91 -4.20 -15.04
N GLY A 54 10.57 -4.04 -16.34
CA GLY A 54 9.33 -3.41 -16.77
C GLY A 54 8.10 -4.14 -16.24
N LYS A 55 8.08 -5.48 -16.41
CA LYS A 55 6.99 -6.32 -15.87
C LYS A 55 6.88 -6.27 -14.34
N TRP A 56 8.01 -6.13 -13.62
CA TRP A 56 7.96 -5.90 -12.17
C TRP A 56 7.35 -4.54 -11.81
N ILE A 57 7.66 -3.49 -12.57
CA ILE A 57 7.05 -2.17 -12.42
C ILE A 57 5.53 -2.24 -12.64
N ASP A 58 5.09 -3.00 -13.64
CA ASP A 58 3.65 -3.21 -13.90
C ASP A 58 2.99 -3.93 -12.72
N HIS A 59 3.60 -5.01 -12.20
CA HIS A 59 3.14 -5.67 -10.97
C HIS A 59 3.01 -4.70 -9.78
N MET A 60 3.98 -3.79 -9.57
CA MET A 60 3.88 -2.78 -8.53
C MET A 60 2.67 -1.85 -8.73
N LYS A 61 2.42 -1.42 -9.98
CA LYS A 61 1.28 -0.55 -10.32
C LYS A 61 -0.06 -1.26 -10.12
N ASP A 62 -0.18 -2.50 -10.56
CA ASP A 62 -1.38 -3.33 -10.39
C ASP A 62 -1.73 -3.50 -8.91
N GLU A 63 -0.71 -3.51 -8.06
CA GLU A 63 -0.81 -3.58 -6.61
C GLU A 63 -0.94 -2.19 -5.91
N GLY A 64 -1.12 -1.10 -6.66
CA GLY A 64 -1.33 0.25 -6.12
C GLY A 64 -0.08 0.96 -5.62
N ILE A 65 1.12 0.52 -6.04
CA ILE A 65 2.40 1.19 -5.78
C ILE A 65 2.80 2.01 -7.00
N LEU A 66 3.07 3.30 -6.82
CA LEU A 66 3.58 4.16 -7.88
C LEU A 66 5.07 3.91 -8.10
N ALA A 67 5.41 3.02 -9.03
CA ALA A 67 6.78 2.70 -9.41
C ALA A 67 7.21 3.57 -10.62
N LYS A 68 8.18 4.47 -10.42
CA LYS A 68 8.68 5.41 -11.42
C LYS A 68 9.98 4.88 -12.03
N PRO A 69 10.04 4.53 -13.32
CA PRO A 69 11.25 3.99 -13.95
C PRO A 69 12.31 5.08 -14.20
N HIS A 70 13.54 4.77 -13.85
CA HIS A 70 14.74 5.55 -14.17
C HIS A 70 15.74 4.66 -14.91
N ASN A 71 15.88 4.86 -16.22
CA ASN A 71 16.84 4.11 -17.01
C ASN A 71 18.26 4.61 -16.75
N THR A 72 19.18 3.70 -16.48
CA THR A 72 20.59 4.02 -16.20
C THR A 72 21.53 2.94 -16.69
N ASN A 73 22.73 3.37 -17.14
CA ASN A 73 23.85 2.48 -17.44
C ASN A 73 24.82 2.36 -16.24
N SER A 74 24.56 3.10 -15.15
CA SER A 74 25.41 3.15 -13.96
C SER A 74 24.80 2.42 -12.76
N LEU A 75 24.04 1.34 -13.02
CA LEU A 75 23.31 0.62 -12.00
C LEU A 75 24.22 0.04 -10.90
N ALA A 76 25.43 -0.44 -11.28
CA ALA A 76 26.40 -0.97 -10.31
C ALA A 76 26.83 0.09 -9.29
N LYS A 77 27.11 1.31 -9.75
CA LYS A 77 27.47 2.44 -8.89
C LYS A 77 26.33 2.81 -7.93
N LEU A 78 25.10 2.88 -8.44
CA LEU A 78 23.92 3.12 -7.59
C LEU A 78 23.80 2.05 -6.49
N LYS A 79 23.99 0.78 -6.82
CA LYS A 79 23.93 -0.31 -5.83
C LYS A 79 25.02 -0.20 -4.76
N ASP A 80 26.22 0.25 -5.14
CA ASP A 80 27.30 0.55 -4.18
C ASP A 80 26.89 1.70 -3.24
N GLU A 81 26.38 2.79 -3.79
CA GLU A 81 25.88 3.96 -3.02
C GLU A 81 24.71 3.62 -2.09
N LYS A 82 23.91 2.64 -2.45
CA LYS A 82 22.76 2.16 -1.65
C LYS A 82 23.09 1.00 -0.72
N ASN A 83 24.36 0.63 -0.59
CA ASN A 83 24.84 -0.46 0.25
C ASN A 83 24.21 -1.82 -0.06
N VAL A 84 23.87 -2.09 -1.35
CA VAL A 84 23.41 -3.40 -1.78
C VAL A 84 24.62 -4.35 -1.89
N PRO A 85 24.69 -5.42 -1.08
CA PRO A 85 25.85 -6.31 -1.08
C PRO A 85 26.02 -7.01 -2.42
N LYS A 86 27.24 -7.07 -2.94
CA LYS A 86 27.54 -7.53 -4.31
C LYS A 86 27.00 -8.92 -4.63
N ASN A 87 27.08 -9.85 -3.68
CA ASN A 87 26.67 -11.25 -3.87
C ASN A 87 25.14 -11.45 -3.89
N PHE A 88 24.35 -10.42 -3.55
CA PHE A 88 22.90 -10.49 -3.50
C PHE A 88 22.21 -9.63 -4.56
N ARG A 89 22.97 -9.01 -5.46
CA ARG A 89 22.41 -8.09 -6.48
C ARG A 89 21.57 -8.81 -7.51
N SER A 90 20.56 -8.09 -7.99
CA SER A 90 19.63 -8.50 -9.05
C SER A 90 19.64 -7.48 -10.20
N CYS A 91 18.60 -7.44 -11.05
CA CYS A 91 18.58 -6.67 -12.29
C CYS A 91 18.10 -5.20 -12.12
N HIS A 92 17.46 -4.85 -11.02
CA HIS A 92 17.01 -3.48 -10.73
C HIS A 92 17.07 -3.18 -9.25
N THR A 93 17.03 -1.89 -8.93
CA THR A 93 16.99 -1.36 -7.56
C THR A 93 15.89 -0.34 -7.46
N ALA A 94 14.93 -0.54 -6.56
CA ALA A 94 13.93 0.44 -6.24
C ALA A 94 14.26 1.13 -4.91
N VAL A 95 13.94 2.42 -4.79
CA VAL A 95 14.19 3.22 -3.61
C VAL A 95 12.91 3.95 -3.21
N SER A 96 12.51 3.82 -1.95
CA SER A 96 11.36 4.54 -1.41
C SER A 96 11.70 5.99 -1.04
N LYS A 97 10.68 6.83 -0.82
CA LYS A 97 10.86 8.21 -0.32
C LYS A 97 11.63 8.28 1.01
N ASP A 98 11.47 7.27 1.86
CA ASP A 98 12.17 7.17 3.15
C ASP A 98 13.61 6.62 3.00
N GLY A 99 14.05 6.31 1.77
CA GLY A 99 15.39 5.83 1.46
C GLY A 99 15.58 4.31 1.56
N TYR A 100 14.55 3.53 1.87
CA TYR A 100 14.62 2.07 1.87
C TYR A 100 14.84 1.51 0.46
N VAL A 101 15.63 0.45 0.38
CA VAL A 101 16.05 -0.18 -0.86
C VAL A 101 15.32 -1.50 -1.07
N PHE A 102 14.85 -1.71 -2.29
CA PHE A 102 14.23 -2.96 -2.72
C PHE A 102 14.96 -3.45 -3.97
N GLU A 103 15.77 -4.49 -3.80
CA GLU A 103 16.62 -5.03 -4.85
C GLU A 103 16.00 -6.28 -5.47
N GLY A 104 15.72 -6.23 -6.78
CA GLY A 104 15.21 -7.37 -7.54
C GLY A 104 13.69 -7.58 -7.39
N HIS A 105 13.25 -8.79 -7.70
CA HIS A 105 11.86 -9.17 -7.97
C HIS A 105 11.03 -9.46 -6.68
N ILE A 106 11.02 -8.51 -5.76
CA ILE A 106 10.28 -8.62 -4.48
C ILE A 106 8.78 -8.45 -4.76
N PRO A 107 7.89 -9.30 -4.19
CA PRO A 107 6.44 -9.12 -4.29
C PRO A 107 5.96 -7.80 -3.67
N ALA A 108 5.01 -7.14 -4.32
CA ALA A 108 4.44 -5.86 -3.86
C ALA A 108 3.85 -5.95 -2.45
N LYS A 109 3.22 -7.09 -2.10
CA LYS A 109 2.72 -7.39 -0.75
C LYS A 109 3.82 -7.24 0.31
N ILE A 110 4.99 -7.79 0.05
CA ILE A 110 6.13 -7.75 0.99
C ILE A 110 6.71 -6.33 1.06
N VAL A 111 6.78 -5.62 -0.06
CA VAL A 111 7.17 -4.20 -0.09
C VAL A 111 6.22 -3.35 0.75
N LYS A 112 4.90 -3.53 0.59
CA LYS A 112 3.87 -2.82 1.37
C LYS A 112 4.03 -3.09 2.87
N GLN A 113 4.21 -4.36 3.26
CA GLN A 113 4.39 -4.74 4.66
C GLN A 113 5.64 -4.10 5.25
N PHE A 114 6.78 -4.19 4.56
CA PHE A 114 8.03 -3.59 5.00
C PHE A 114 7.92 -2.08 5.21
N LEU A 115 7.30 -1.37 4.25
CA LEU A 115 7.12 0.09 4.34
C LEU A 115 6.08 0.51 5.39
N LYS A 116 5.19 -0.36 5.78
CA LYS A 116 4.28 -0.16 6.92
C LYS A 116 5.04 -0.26 8.24
N ASP A 117 5.90 -1.28 8.37
CA ASP A 117 6.63 -1.58 9.61
C ASP A 117 7.85 -0.65 9.83
N LYS A 118 8.46 -0.17 8.74
CA LYS A 118 9.63 0.74 8.72
C LYS A 118 10.74 0.35 9.70
N PRO A 119 11.32 -0.85 9.58
CA PRO A 119 12.34 -1.33 10.52
C PRO A 119 13.60 -0.48 10.46
N LYS A 120 13.97 0.13 11.60
CA LYS A 120 15.05 1.14 11.68
C LYS A 120 16.45 0.58 11.45
N ASP A 121 16.65 -0.71 11.70
CA ASP A 121 17.95 -1.37 11.60
C ASP A 121 18.25 -1.95 10.22
N LEU A 122 17.27 -1.86 9.29
CA LEU A 122 17.40 -2.37 7.95
C LEU A 122 17.63 -1.25 6.93
N VAL A 123 18.40 -1.57 5.91
CA VAL A 123 18.56 -0.75 4.69
C VAL A 123 17.40 -1.02 3.72
N GLY A 124 16.94 -2.27 3.66
CA GLY A 124 15.89 -2.69 2.75
C GLY A 124 15.81 -4.20 2.60
N LEU A 125 15.27 -4.63 1.47
CA LEU A 125 15.06 -6.03 1.13
C LEU A 125 15.74 -6.38 -0.19
N VAL A 126 16.05 -7.67 -0.38
CA VAL A 126 16.59 -8.20 -1.65
C VAL A 126 16.02 -9.58 -1.99
N VAL A 127 15.71 -9.79 -3.25
CA VAL A 127 15.56 -11.10 -3.87
C VAL A 127 16.77 -11.31 -4.78
N PRO A 128 17.74 -12.14 -4.38
CA PRO A 128 18.95 -12.37 -5.17
C PRO A 128 18.65 -13.03 -6.51
N GLY A 129 19.33 -12.60 -7.56
CA GLY A 129 19.12 -13.14 -8.90
C GLY A 129 17.74 -12.84 -9.46
N MET A 130 17.17 -13.79 -10.19
CA MET A 130 15.89 -13.68 -10.90
C MET A 130 15.13 -15.01 -10.81
N PRO A 131 14.53 -15.36 -9.65
CA PRO A 131 13.83 -16.62 -9.49
C PRO A 131 12.65 -16.74 -10.47
N VAL A 132 12.55 -17.90 -11.14
CA VAL A 132 11.47 -18.17 -12.08
C VAL A 132 10.13 -18.13 -11.32
N GLY A 133 9.15 -17.40 -11.87
CA GLY A 133 7.84 -17.21 -11.28
C GLY A 133 7.75 -16.07 -10.26
N SER A 134 8.87 -15.41 -9.87
CA SER A 134 8.80 -14.18 -9.10
C SER A 134 8.17 -13.04 -9.94
N PRO A 135 7.64 -11.95 -9.33
CA PRO A 135 6.94 -10.90 -10.07
C PRO A 135 7.78 -10.34 -11.23
N GLY A 136 7.23 -10.40 -12.45
CA GLY A 136 7.94 -10.03 -13.67
C GLY A 136 8.82 -11.13 -14.29
N MET A 137 8.95 -12.29 -13.63
CA MET A 137 9.78 -13.43 -14.06
C MET A 137 8.94 -14.68 -14.43
N ALA A 138 7.68 -14.48 -14.84
CA ALA A 138 6.83 -15.57 -15.29
C ALA A 138 7.44 -16.30 -16.51
N TYR A 139 7.52 -17.63 -16.41
CA TYR A 139 8.06 -18.49 -17.49
C TYR A 139 7.38 -19.86 -17.49
N GLN A 140 6.64 -20.18 -18.55
CA GLN A 140 6.02 -21.51 -18.79
C GLN A 140 5.22 -22.05 -17.59
N ASN A 141 4.50 -21.20 -16.84
CA ASN A 141 3.75 -21.57 -15.63
C ASN A 141 4.62 -22.29 -14.57
N LYS A 142 5.93 -22.03 -14.57
CA LYS A 142 6.86 -22.57 -13.58
C LYS A 142 7.05 -21.59 -12.45
N PHE A 143 7.15 -22.10 -11.24
CA PHE A 143 7.48 -21.36 -10.06
C PHE A 143 8.61 -22.05 -9.28
N MET A 144 9.58 -21.27 -8.83
CA MET A 144 10.65 -21.71 -7.95
C MET A 144 10.51 -20.99 -6.60
N PRO A 145 10.39 -21.72 -5.47
CA PRO A 145 10.42 -21.10 -4.16
C PRO A 145 11.70 -20.28 -3.96
N TYR A 146 11.55 -19.08 -3.35
CA TYR A 146 12.67 -18.19 -3.12
C TYR A 146 12.58 -17.46 -1.79
N ASN A 147 13.74 -16.96 -1.32
CA ASN A 147 13.80 -16.15 -0.12
C ASN A 147 13.80 -14.68 -0.48
N VAL A 148 13.10 -13.89 0.31
CA VAL A 148 13.29 -12.44 0.43
C VAL A 148 14.17 -12.22 1.64
N LEU A 149 15.29 -11.53 1.43
CA LEU A 149 16.28 -11.29 2.48
C LEU A 149 16.25 -9.83 2.90
N SER A 150 16.52 -9.55 4.17
CA SER A 150 16.77 -8.21 4.69
C SER A 150 18.23 -7.83 4.57
N ILE A 151 18.49 -6.56 4.24
CA ILE A 151 19.82 -5.96 4.23
C ILE A 151 19.94 -5.11 5.50
N HIS A 152 20.88 -5.43 6.38
CA HIS A 152 21.15 -4.70 7.61
C HIS A 152 22.13 -3.54 7.36
N LYS A 153 22.13 -2.56 8.27
CA LYS A 153 23.02 -1.39 8.19
C LYS A 153 24.50 -1.74 8.30
N ASP A 154 24.83 -2.85 8.94
CA ASP A 154 26.19 -3.37 9.03
C ASP A 154 26.63 -4.16 7.79
N GLY A 155 25.77 -4.26 6.77
CA GLY A 155 25.99 -5.00 5.52
C GLY A 155 25.69 -6.49 5.62
N SER A 156 25.30 -7.00 6.77
CA SER A 156 24.85 -8.39 6.92
C SER A 156 23.49 -8.60 6.24
N VAL A 157 23.19 -9.86 5.91
CA VAL A 157 21.95 -10.24 5.26
C VAL A 157 21.32 -11.41 6.00
N SER A 158 20.02 -11.35 6.25
CA SER A 158 19.25 -12.42 6.90
C SER A 158 17.94 -12.70 6.19
N GLN A 159 17.32 -13.86 6.45
CA GLN A 159 16.03 -14.17 5.86
C GLN A 159 14.93 -13.28 6.46
N TYR A 160 14.20 -12.59 5.61
CA TYR A 160 13.02 -11.77 5.97
C TYR A 160 11.72 -12.55 5.77
N ALA A 161 11.56 -13.15 4.60
CA ALA A 161 10.41 -13.96 4.24
C ALA A 161 10.80 -15.08 3.28
N ARG A 162 9.97 -16.11 3.16
CA ARG A 162 10.08 -17.14 2.14
C ARG A 162 8.78 -17.18 1.35
N VAL A 163 8.88 -17.28 0.04
CA VAL A 163 7.76 -17.44 -0.88
C VAL A 163 7.83 -18.87 -1.43
N ASN A 164 6.89 -19.72 -1.04
CA ASN A 164 6.90 -21.14 -1.38
C ASN A 164 6.02 -21.45 -2.59
N THR A 165 4.99 -20.61 -2.84
CA THR A 165 4.06 -20.76 -3.96
C THR A 165 3.84 -19.43 -4.66
N GLU A 166 3.43 -19.48 -5.93
CA GLU A 166 3.11 -18.28 -6.70
C GLU A 166 2.00 -17.45 -6.02
N LYS A 167 1.02 -18.13 -5.43
CA LYS A 167 -0.13 -17.50 -4.75
C LYS A 167 0.30 -16.63 -3.56
N GLU A 168 1.30 -17.03 -2.81
CA GLU A 168 1.83 -16.29 -1.65
C GLU A 168 2.39 -14.91 -2.00
N GLN A 169 2.61 -14.61 -3.29
CA GLN A 169 3.08 -13.30 -3.74
C GLN A 169 1.98 -12.25 -3.70
N PHE A 170 0.71 -12.66 -3.68
CA PHE A 170 -0.46 -11.79 -3.81
C PHE A 170 -1.36 -11.80 -2.55
N GLU A 171 -1.37 -12.88 -1.77
CA GLU A 171 -2.27 -13.08 -0.62
C GLU A 171 -1.62 -12.89 0.75
#